data_3f9f5005608e2d2bca19c7c239a96b21
#
_entry.id   3f9f5005608e2d2bca19c7c239a96b21
#
_cell.length_a   1.000
_cell.length_b   1.000
_cell.length_c   1.000
_cell.angle_alpha   90.00
_cell.angle_beta   90.00
_cell.angle_gamma   90.00
#
_symmetry.space_group_name_H-M   'P 1'
#
loop_
_entity.id
_entity.type
_entity.pdbx_description
1 polymer ?
#
loop_
_entity_poly.entity_id
_entity_poly.type
_entity_poly.pdbx_seq_one_letter_code
_entity_poly.pdbx_strand_id
1 'polypeptide(L)'
;MTEMTERLKPLGEMFGLPQDFNEDTKDKVTELKISHLKDYHKGNLGENRYSKQDLEDLVESVKINGIIQPLVVRPLNENDEYEIILGHHRRDAALLAGLNTVPCLINDDLDDDTAELLFMDSNLQHGFEKMKQSEKAELIYRRNEVLKRQGRRTDLNPYDLTKSVDEEFNLSRSSIQRYLRIYQLTDKLKEALDNGKIGVKVAVDLSFISTIYQDLIADYIKENDVKIDKKMSEKIKTVSERQHLNDKTLFEILNGKFSEEVKVKPKKTSIKVSKKILNKYFKPGQKQDEIDKIIEKALEMYYQN
;
A
#
# COMPACT_ATOMS: atom_id res chain seq x y z
N MET A 1 15.76 -15.10 -12.52
CA MET A 1 14.89 -15.75 -11.52
C MET A 1 15.65 -16.26 -10.28
N THR A 2 16.96 -16.33 -10.31
CA THR A 2 17.78 -16.93 -9.24
C THR A 2 18.33 -15.91 -8.22
N GLU A 3 18.29 -14.60 -8.52
CA GLU A 3 18.91 -13.58 -7.66
C GLU A 3 18.03 -13.03 -6.52
N MET A 4 16.71 -13.26 -6.56
CA MET A 4 15.81 -12.79 -5.49
C MET A 4 15.76 -13.72 -4.27
N THR A 5 16.08 -15.00 -4.45
CA THR A 5 16.09 -16.01 -3.37
C THR A 5 17.36 -15.97 -2.50
N GLU A 6 18.46 -15.41 -2.99
CA GLU A 6 19.72 -15.31 -2.22
C GLU A 6 19.78 -14.13 -1.24
N ARG A 7 18.79 -13.20 -1.26
CA ARG A 7 18.83 -11.96 -0.47
C ARG A 7 18.08 -12.00 0.86
N LEU A 8 17.21 -12.99 1.05
CA LEU A 8 16.53 -13.19 2.33
C LEU A 8 17.27 -14.31 3.07
N LYS A 9 17.84 -14.00 4.22
CA LYS A 9 18.32 -15.06 5.11
C LYS A 9 17.15 -16.00 5.40
N PRO A 10 17.36 -17.33 5.37
CA PRO A 10 16.32 -18.26 5.76
C PRO A 10 15.77 -17.89 7.13
N LEU A 11 14.45 -17.97 7.31
CA LEU A 11 13.78 -17.71 8.59
C LEU A 11 14.47 -18.38 9.79
N GLY A 12 15.02 -19.59 9.57
CA GLY A 12 15.80 -20.30 10.57
C GLY A 12 17.05 -19.56 11.06
N GLU A 13 17.80 -18.90 10.15
CA GLU A 13 18.99 -18.13 10.54
C GLU A 13 18.63 -16.85 11.31
N MET A 14 17.47 -16.28 11.02
CA MET A 14 17.01 -15.04 11.68
C MET A 14 16.59 -15.24 13.12
N PHE A 15 16.11 -16.44 13.46
CA PHE A 15 15.66 -16.80 14.81
C PHE A 15 16.67 -17.65 15.58
N GLY A 16 17.86 -17.90 15.00
CA GLY A 16 18.73 -18.94 15.54
C GLY A 16 18.08 -20.32 15.46
N LEU A 17 17.04 -20.47 14.61
CA LEU A 17 16.47 -21.78 14.32
C LEU A 17 17.41 -22.51 13.39
N PRO A 18 17.82 -23.75 13.66
CA PRO A 18 18.61 -24.57 12.75
C PRO A 18 17.90 -24.68 11.40
N GLN A 19 18.63 -24.57 10.29
CA GLN A 19 18.09 -24.73 8.93
C GLN A 19 17.47 -26.11 8.70
N ASP A 20 17.94 -27.08 9.47
CA ASP A 20 17.35 -28.42 9.59
C ASP A 20 16.73 -28.52 10.98
N PHE A 21 15.50 -29.04 11.07
CA PHE A 21 14.86 -29.41 12.33
C PHE A 21 15.72 -30.50 13.00
N ASN A 22 16.76 -30.10 13.73
CA ASN A 22 17.65 -30.96 14.45
C ASN A 22 17.10 -31.25 15.86
N GLU A 23 17.62 -32.31 16.48
CA GLU A 23 17.19 -32.77 17.81
C GLU A 23 17.19 -31.65 18.89
N ASP A 24 18.09 -30.67 18.79
CA ASP A 24 18.21 -29.53 19.72
C ASP A 24 17.03 -28.54 19.69
N THR A 25 16.18 -28.55 18.63
CA THR A 25 14.99 -27.70 18.55
C THR A 25 13.74 -28.39 19.04
N LYS A 26 13.72 -29.72 19.13
CA LYS A 26 12.59 -30.46 19.67
C LYS A 26 12.33 -30.12 21.14
N ASP A 27 13.37 -29.81 21.91
CA ASP A 27 13.27 -29.48 23.33
C ASP A 27 12.62 -28.10 23.58
N LYS A 28 12.45 -27.28 22.54
CA LYS A 28 11.81 -25.96 22.62
C LYS A 28 10.37 -25.91 22.07
N VAL A 29 9.91 -27.04 21.51
CA VAL A 29 8.55 -27.10 20.95
C VAL A 29 7.57 -27.46 22.05
N THR A 30 6.56 -26.62 22.22
CA THR A 30 5.50 -26.80 23.22
C THR A 30 4.16 -27.02 22.51
N GLU A 31 3.39 -28.01 22.96
CA GLU A 31 2.02 -28.24 22.50
C GLU A 31 1.08 -27.22 23.14
N LEU A 32 0.50 -26.33 22.33
CA LEU A 32 -0.47 -25.34 22.77
C LEU A 32 -1.88 -25.67 22.26
N LYS A 33 -2.88 -25.37 23.07
CA LYS A 33 -4.28 -25.47 22.65
C LYS A 33 -4.58 -24.42 21.59
N ILE A 34 -5.26 -24.80 20.51
CA ILE A 34 -5.64 -23.89 19.44
C ILE A 34 -6.52 -22.74 19.97
N SER A 35 -7.34 -22.99 21.01
CA SER A 35 -8.17 -21.99 21.67
C SER A 35 -7.38 -20.84 22.34
N HIS A 36 -6.12 -21.07 22.67
CA HIS A 36 -5.23 -20.08 23.28
C HIS A 36 -4.48 -19.24 22.26
N LEU A 37 -4.60 -19.60 20.97
CA LEU A 37 -3.89 -18.93 19.89
C LEU A 37 -4.76 -17.83 19.29
N LYS A 38 -4.20 -16.63 19.20
CA LYS A 38 -4.82 -15.44 18.61
C LYS A 38 -4.07 -15.04 17.34
N ASP A 39 -4.79 -14.47 16.40
CA ASP A 39 -4.18 -13.94 15.19
C ASP A 39 -3.40 -12.66 15.49
N TYR A 40 -2.19 -12.56 14.93
CA TYR A 40 -1.31 -11.41 15.12
C TYR A 40 -1.93 -10.11 14.58
N HIS A 41 -2.61 -10.16 13.44
CA HIS A 41 -3.26 -9.00 12.84
C HIS A 41 -4.65 -9.33 12.31
N LYS A 42 -5.59 -8.45 12.65
CA LYS A 42 -6.88 -8.34 11.98
C LYS A 42 -6.72 -7.45 10.74
N GLY A 43 -6.12 -7.95 9.69
CA GLY A 43 -5.96 -7.22 8.44
C GLY A 43 -5.99 -8.15 7.25
N ASN A 44 -6.11 -7.58 6.04
CA ASN A 44 -6.23 -8.34 4.79
C ASN A 44 -4.92 -9.06 4.39
N LEU A 45 -3.81 -8.83 5.11
CA LEU A 45 -2.55 -9.50 4.85
C LEU A 45 -2.66 -10.97 5.26
N GLY A 46 -2.78 -11.84 4.29
CA GLY A 46 -2.75 -13.28 4.48
C GLY A 46 -4.09 -14.00 4.43
N GLU A 47 -5.22 -13.31 4.47
CA GLU A 47 -6.55 -13.95 4.49
C GLU A 47 -6.88 -14.76 3.22
N ASN A 48 -6.29 -14.43 2.08
CA ASN A 48 -6.66 -15.01 0.78
C ASN A 48 -5.48 -15.62 -0.01
N ARG A 49 -4.40 -16.03 0.64
CA ARG A 49 -3.18 -16.48 -0.06
C ARG A 49 -3.20 -17.91 -0.52
N TYR A 50 -4.04 -18.70 0.12
CA TYR A 50 -4.22 -20.09 -0.27
C TYR A 50 -5.53 -20.22 -1.02
N SER A 51 -5.46 -20.85 -2.17
CA SER A 51 -6.67 -21.29 -2.81
C SER A 51 -7.39 -22.27 -1.88
N LYS A 52 -8.71 -22.43 -2.07
CA LYS A 52 -9.46 -23.44 -1.33
C LYS A 52 -8.84 -24.83 -1.45
N GLN A 53 -8.28 -25.13 -2.62
CA GLN A 53 -7.61 -26.40 -2.89
C GLN A 53 -6.31 -26.54 -2.06
N ASP A 54 -5.47 -25.49 -1.99
CA ASP A 54 -4.23 -25.55 -1.22
C ASP A 54 -4.52 -25.79 0.28
N LEU A 55 -5.61 -25.20 0.81
CA LEU A 55 -6.02 -25.43 2.18
C LEU A 55 -6.55 -26.85 2.39
N GLU A 56 -7.32 -27.39 1.46
CA GLU A 56 -7.81 -28.78 1.50
C GLU A 56 -6.64 -29.76 1.49
N ASP A 57 -5.65 -29.56 0.59
CA ASP A 57 -4.45 -30.39 0.51
C ASP A 57 -3.62 -30.32 1.80
N LEU A 58 -3.53 -29.14 2.40
CA LEU A 58 -2.86 -28.97 3.70
C LEU A 58 -3.60 -29.69 4.83
N VAL A 59 -4.95 -29.63 4.86
CA VAL A 59 -5.78 -30.36 5.83
C VAL A 59 -5.57 -31.86 5.72
N GLU A 60 -5.52 -32.42 4.50
CA GLU A 60 -5.23 -33.85 4.29
C GLU A 60 -3.83 -34.22 4.79
N SER A 61 -2.83 -33.40 4.48
CA SER A 61 -1.46 -33.60 4.98
C SER A 61 -1.43 -33.59 6.51
N VAL A 62 -2.12 -32.63 7.15
CA VAL A 62 -2.19 -32.51 8.63
C VAL A 62 -2.90 -33.72 9.25
N LYS A 63 -3.95 -34.27 8.64
CA LYS A 63 -4.62 -35.50 9.13
C LYS A 63 -3.71 -36.71 9.13
N ILE A 64 -2.80 -36.81 8.16
CA ILE A 64 -1.91 -37.97 8.01
C ILE A 64 -0.65 -37.81 8.86
N ASN A 65 -0.04 -36.63 8.84
CA ASN A 65 1.31 -36.41 9.37
C ASN A 65 1.34 -35.51 10.61
N GLY A 66 0.20 -34.93 11.02
CA GLY A 66 0.18 -33.85 12.01
C GLY A 66 0.81 -32.57 11.47
N ILE A 67 1.12 -31.64 12.36
CA ILE A 67 1.86 -30.42 12.04
C ILE A 67 3.36 -30.72 12.10
N ILE A 68 4.00 -30.88 10.94
CA ILE A 68 5.42 -31.18 10.85
C ILE A 68 6.28 -29.99 11.26
N GLN A 69 5.91 -28.79 10.82
CA GLN A 69 6.64 -27.55 11.12
C GLN A 69 5.87 -26.75 12.17
N PRO A 70 6.42 -26.52 13.39
CA PRO A 70 5.75 -25.79 14.44
C PRO A 70 5.35 -24.38 14.02
N LEU A 71 4.32 -23.84 14.68
CA LEU A 71 3.97 -22.44 14.60
C LEU A 71 5.00 -21.61 15.39
N VAL A 72 5.20 -20.36 15.01
CA VAL A 72 5.97 -19.41 15.83
C VAL A 72 4.98 -18.46 16.49
N VAL A 73 5.04 -18.41 17.81
CA VAL A 73 4.11 -17.63 18.63
C VAL A 73 4.88 -16.80 19.66
N ARG A 74 4.25 -15.73 20.15
CA ARG A 74 4.73 -14.98 21.31
C ARG A 74 3.62 -14.88 22.38
N PRO A 75 3.96 -14.76 23.66
CA PRO A 75 2.99 -14.49 24.71
C PRO A 75 2.26 -13.17 24.45
N LEU A 76 0.93 -13.19 24.61
CA LEU A 76 0.10 -11.98 24.46
C LEU A 76 -0.16 -11.32 25.81
N ASN A 77 -0.35 -12.14 26.84
CA ASN A 77 -0.66 -11.71 28.21
C ASN A 77 -0.36 -12.83 29.22
N GLU A 78 -0.64 -12.57 30.51
CA GLU A 78 -0.43 -13.52 31.61
C GLU A 78 -1.45 -14.68 31.63
N ASN A 79 -2.44 -14.72 30.71
CA ASN A 79 -3.56 -15.69 30.73
C ASN A 79 -3.32 -16.89 29.78
N ASP A 80 -2.09 -17.29 29.54
CA ASP A 80 -1.73 -18.37 28.59
C ASP A 80 -2.27 -18.14 27.17
N GLU A 81 -2.47 -16.89 26.77
CA GLU A 81 -2.81 -16.54 25.39
C GLU A 81 -1.55 -16.18 24.60
N TYR A 82 -1.50 -16.67 23.38
CA TYR A 82 -0.34 -16.50 22.49
C TYR A 82 -0.79 -15.93 21.16
N GLU A 83 0.02 -15.06 20.62
CA GLU A 83 -0.19 -14.45 19.30
C GLU A 83 0.61 -15.19 18.24
N ILE A 84 -0.04 -15.60 17.15
CA ILE A 84 0.60 -16.35 16.07
C ILE A 84 1.32 -15.38 15.17
N ILE A 85 2.65 -15.46 15.13
CA ILE A 85 3.46 -14.66 14.20
C ILE A 85 3.60 -15.39 12.85
N LEU A 86 3.87 -16.70 12.89
CA LEU A 86 4.02 -17.54 11.70
C LEU A 86 3.18 -18.81 11.84
N GLY A 87 2.49 -19.19 10.76
CA GLY A 87 1.79 -20.48 10.70
C GLY A 87 0.26 -20.42 10.82
N HIS A 88 -0.39 -19.29 10.56
CA HIS A 88 -1.83 -19.14 10.59
C HIS A 88 -2.56 -20.24 9.81
N HIS A 89 -2.14 -20.54 8.58
CA HIS A 89 -2.75 -21.58 7.75
C HIS A 89 -2.55 -22.98 8.31
N ARG A 90 -1.43 -23.23 9.00
CA ARG A 90 -1.19 -24.51 9.71
C ARG A 90 -2.16 -24.65 10.88
N ARG A 91 -2.41 -23.56 11.62
CA ARG A 91 -3.42 -23.52 12.67
C ARG A 91 -4.82 -23.81 12.11
N ASP A 92 -5.18 -23.15 10.99
CA ASP A 92 -6.49 -23.30 10.35
C ASP A 92 -6.68 -24.72 9.81
N ALA A 93 -5.66 -25.28 9.18
CA ALA A 93 -5.66 -26.66 8.72
C ALA A 93 -5.77 -27.66 9.90
N ALA A 94 -5.08 -27.42 11.01
CA ALA A 94 -5.18 -28.23 12.22
C ALA A 94 -6.60 -28.21 12.79
N LEU A 95 -7.21 -27.04 12.86
CA LEU A 95 -8.60 -26.89 13.33
C LEU A 95 -9.59 -27.66 12.44
N LEU A 96 -9.44 -27.52 11.10
CA LEU A 96 -10.26 -28.26 10.14
C LEU A 96 -9.98 -29.77 10.14
N ALA A 97 -8.76 -30.17 10.49
CA ALA A 97 -8.40 -31.59 10.67
C ALA A 97 -8.92 -32.19 12.00
N GLY A 98 -9.49 -31.35 12.89
CA GLY A 98 -10.04 -31.77 14.18
C GLY A 98 -9.02 -31.87 15.31
N LEU A 99 -7.84 -31.26 15.17
CA LEU A 99 -6.84 -31.18 16.24
C LEU A 99 -7.22 -30.14 17.28
N ASN A 100 -6.93 -30.42 18.56
CA ASN A 100 -7.14 -29.48 19.65
C ASN A 100 -5.88 -28.74 20.06
N THR A 101 -4.70 -29.29 19.72
CA THR A 101 -3.40 -28.72 20.04
C THR A 101 -2.53 -28.69 18.78
N VAL A 102 -1.56 -27.81 18.78
CA VAL A 102 -0.53 -27.69 17.72
C VAL A 102 0.84 -27.43 18.32
N PRO A 103 1.91 -27.95 17.72
CA PRO A 103 3.26 -27.68 18.15
C PRO A 103 3.63 -26.21 17.87
N CYS A 104 4.15 -25.52 18.87
CA CYS A 104 4.54 -24.11 18.80
C CYS A 104 5.96 -23.90 19.32
N LEU A 105 6.67 -23.00 18.70
CA LEU A 105 7.89 -22.38 19.22
C LEU A 105 7.50 -21.06 19.86
N ILE A 106 7.69 -20.94 21.17
CA ILE A 106 7.38 -19.72 21.92
C ILE A 106 8.63 -18.84 21.90
N ASN A 107 8.46 -17.58 21.50
CA ASN A 107 9.50 -16.56 21.55
C ASN A 107 9.05 -15.42 22.47
N ASP A 108 9.59 -15.43 23.71
CA ASP A 108 9.23 -14.48 24.76
C ASP A 108 9.81 -13.08 24.52
N ASP A 109 10.93 -13.00 23.79
CA ASP A 109 11.69 -11.76 23.58
C ASP A 109 11.31 -11.01 22.28
N LEU A 110 10.26 -11.45 21.59
CA LEU A 110 9.86 -10.92 20.30
C LEU A 110 9.11 -9.59 20.48
N ASP A 111 9.78 -8.48 20.18
CA ASP A 111 9.15 -7.15 20.19
C ASP A 111 8.18 -6.97 18.99
N ASP A 112 7.34 -5.91 19.08
CA ASP A 112 6.31 -5.64 18.08
C ASP A 112 6.89 -5.37 16.69
N ASP A 113 8.00 -4.63 16.60
CA ASP A 113 8.60 -4.29 15.30
C ASP A 113 9.22 -5.53 14.64
N THR A 114 9.86 -6.39 15.41
CA THR A 114 10.43 -7.67 14.93
C THR A 114 9.33 -8.65 14.54
N ALA A 115 8.27 -8.76 15.34
CA ALA A 115 7.10 -9.58 15.02
C ALA A 115 6.44 -9.15 13.71
N GLU A 116 6.27 -7.83 13.50
CA GLU A 116 5.73 -7.25 12.29
C GLU A 116 6.59 -7.58 11.07
N LEU A 117 7.92 -7.45 11.18
CA LEU A 117 8.85 -7.77 10.10
C LEU A 117 8.76 -9.23 9.69
N LEU A 118 8.75 -10.13 10.66
CA LEU A 118 8.65 -11.58 10.42
C LEU A 118 7.34 -11.98 9.75
N PHE A 119 6.24 -11.41 10.23
CA PHE A 119 4.94 -11.61 9.62
C PHE A 119 4.95 -11.14 8.16
N MET A 120 5.52 -9.96 7.87
CA MET A 120 5.65 -9.44 6.51
C MET A 120 6.54 -10.32 5.63
N ASP A 121 7.68 -10.77 6.13
CA ASP A 121 8.62 -11.60 5.36
C ASP A 121 8.03 -12.97 5.02
N SER A 122 7.28 -13.59 5.96
CA SER A 122 6.57 -14.84 5.66
C SER A 122 5.58 -14.66 4.52
N ASN A 123 5.01 -13.49 4.44
CA ASN A 123 4.09 -13.10 3.40
C ASN A 123 4.78 -12.87 2.05
N LEU A 124 5.98 -12.32 2.05
CA LEU A 124 6.79 -12.14 0.83
C LEU A 124 7.28 -13.45 0.22
N GLN A 125 7.51 -14.49 1.02
CA GLN A 125 7.92 -15.80 0.52
C GLN A 125 6.91 -16.41 -0.47
N HIS A 126 5.63 -16.05 -0.37
CA HIS A 126 4.59 -16.46 -1.31
C HIS A 126 4.59 -15.68 -2.64
N GLY A 127 5.48 -14.69 -2.78
CA GLY A 127 5.73 -13.89 -3.97
C GLY A 127 4.91 -12.61 -4.04
N PHE A 128 5.59 -11.46 -3.90
CA PHE A 128 5.01 -10.13 -3.99
C PHE A 128 4.18 -9.93 -5.27
N GLU A 129 4.64 -10.46 -6.39
CA GLU A 129 3.96 -10.31 -7.69
C GLU A 129 2.55 -10.93 -7.72
N LYS A 130 2.33 -12.01 -6.98
CA LYS A 130 1.04 -12.71 -6.91
C LYS A 130 0.03 -12.04 -5.98
N MET A 131 0.47 -11.10 -5.15
CA MET A 131 -0.40 -10.40 -4.20
C MET A 131 -1.36 -9.48 -4.91
N LYS A 132 -2.54 -9.29 -4.33
CA LYS A 132 -3.50 -8.27 -4.73
C LYS A 132 -2.92 -6.87 -4.56
N GLN A 133 -3.45 -5.89 -5.28
CA GLN A 133 -2.93 -4.52 -5.20
C GLN A 133 -3.13 -3.90 -3.81
N SER A 134 -4.23 -4.21 -3.14
CA SER A 134 -4.50 -3.78 -1.75
C SER A 134 -3.51 -4.40 -0.77
N GLU A 135 -3.19 -5.69 -0.92
CA GLU A 135 -2.21 -6.39 -0.07
C GLU A 135 -0.80 -5.84 -0.26
N LYS A 136 -0.40 -5.56 -1.52
CA LYS A 136 0.88 -4.87 -1.80
C LYS A 136 0.96 -3.52 -1.13
N ALA A 137 -0.14 -2.75 -1.17
CA ALA A 137 -0.21 -1.43 -0.56
C ALA A 137 -0.11 -1.49 0.96
N GLU A 138 -0.78 -2.45 1.58
CA GLU A 138 -0.73 -2.68 3.02
C GLU A 138 0.66 -3.11 3.47
N LEU A 139 1.27 -4.06 2.77
CA LEU A 139 2.62 -4.55 3.07
C LEU A 139 3.66 -3.43 3.00
N ILE A 140 3.63 -2.64 1.92
CA ILE A 140 4.54 -1.50 1.73
C ILE A 140 4.32 -0.44 2.80
N TYR A 141 3.06 -0.13 3.14
CA TYR A 141 2.75 0.84 4.19
C TYR A 141 3.30 0.39 5.55
N ARG A 142 3.00 -0.83 5.97
CA ARG A 142 3.47 -1.38 7.25
C ARG A 142 4.99 -1.41 7.32
N ARG A 143 5.65 -1.87 6.26
CA ARG A 143 7.11 -1.90 6.19
C ARG A 143 7.71 -0.49 6.32
N ASN A 144 7.13 0.48 5.62
CA ASN A 144 7.55 1.88 5.69
C ASN A 144 7.37 2.47 7.11
N GLU A 145 6.30 2.10 7.83
CA GLU A 145 6.07 2.56 9.20
C GLU A 145 7.07 1.93 10.20
N VAL A 146 7.36 0.64 10.06
CA VAL A 146 8.38 -0.01 10.90
C VAL A 146 9.75 0.65 10.70
N LEU A 147 10.18 0.85 9.45
CA LEU A 147 11.46 1.51 9.15
C LEU A 147 11.53 2.95 9.69
N LYS A 148 10.44 3.70 9.63
CA LYS A 148 10.36 5.04 10.24
C LYS A 148 10.53 5.02 11.76
N ARG A 149 9.93 4.03 12.43
CA ARG A 149 10.08 3.87 13.89
C ARG A 149 11.51 3.50 14.26
N GLN A 150 12.11 2.59 13.52
CA GLN A 150 13.46 2.09 13.73
C GLN A 150 14.54 3.14 13.41
N GLY A 151 14.34 3.98 12.40
CA GLY A 151 15.24 5.12 12.13
C GLY A 151 15.36 6.13 13.29
N ARG A 152 14.51 6.01 14.32
CA ARG A 152 14.57 6.75 15.59
C ARG A 152 15.27 5.97 16.72
N ARG A 153 15.57 4.69 16.51
CA ARG A 153 16.22 3.79 17.47
C ARG A 153 17.47 3.20 16.82
N THR A 154 18.64 3.64 17.26
CA THR A 154 19.94 3.23 16.67
C THR A 154 20.56 2.00 17.35
N ASP A 155 19.90 1.40 18.36
CA ASP A 155 20.52 0.48 19.29
C ASP A 155 20.03 -0.99 19.23
N LEU A 156 19.02 -1.31 18.41
CA LEU A 156 18.41 -2.62 18.48
C LEU A 156 17.96 -3.15 17.12
N ASN A 157 18.85 -3.73 16.29
CA ASN A 157 18.37 -4.72 15.35
C ASN A 157 19.42 -5.61 14.64
N PRO A 158 19.25 -6.94 14.68
CA PRO A 158 19.98 -7.87 13.81
C PRO A 158 19.53 -7.80 12.33
N TYR A 159 18.41 -7.17 12.04
CA TYR A 159 17.98 -6.87 10.68
C TYR A 159 18.80 -5.73 10.11
N ASP A 160 19.38 -5.94 8.94
CA ASP A 160 20.06 -4.87 8.18
C ASP A 160 19.03 -3.88 7.61
N LEU A 161 18.57 -2.98 8.49
CA LEU A 161 17.55 -1.99 8.21
C LEU A 161 18.02 -0.84 7.30
N THR A 162 19.23 -0.97 6.77
CA THR A 162 19.82 0.04 5.87
C THR A 162 19.20 0.02 4.48
N LYS A 163 18.43 -1.05 4.15
CA LYS A 163 17.73 -1.10 2.86
C LYS A 163 16.43 -0.31 2.91
N SER A 164 16.32 0.68 2.03
CA SER A 164 15.06 1.39 1.83
C SER A 164 13.99 0.46 1.23
N VAL A 165 12.71 0.74 1.48
CA VAL A 165 11.58 -0.05 0.95
C VAL A 165 11.66 -0.22 -0.57
N ASP A 166 12.16 0.78 -1.29
CA ASP A 166 12.35 0.74 -2.74
C ASP A 166 13.39 -0.30 -3.18
N GLU A 167 14.49 -0.45 -2.43
CA GLU A 167 15.51 -1.47 -2.71
C GLU A 167 15.01 -2.87 -2.40
N GLU A 168 14.31 -3.05 -1.28
CA GLU A 168 13.80 -4.34 -0.83
C GLU A 168 12.78 -4.95 -1.80
N PHE A 169 11.82 -4.13 -2.25
CA PHE A 169 10.78 -4.57 -3.17
C PHE A 169 11.18 -4.44 -4.65
N ASN A 170 12.38 -3.95 -4.94
CA ASN A 170 12.83 -3.61 -6.30
C ASN A 170 11.82 -2.72 -7.06
N LEU A 171 11.27 -1.74 -6.34
CA LEU A 171 10.29 -0.79 -6.85
C LEU A 171 10.89 0.61 -6.95
N SER A 172 10.43 1.39 -7.93
CA SER A 172 10.79 2.80 -7.96
C SER A 172 10.12 3.57 -6.81
N ARG A 173 10.76 4.65 -6.33
CA ARG A 173 10.17 5.54 -5.31
C ARG A 173 8.77 6.02 -5.69
N SER A 174 8.54 6.28 -6.98
CA SER A 174 7.20 6.66 -7.46
C SER A 174 6.18 5.52 -7.33
N SER A 175 6.59 4.27 -7.47
CA SER A 175 5.73 3.10 -7.24
C SER A 175 5.40 2.93 -5.76
N ILE A 176 6.39 3.09 -4.88
CA ILE A 176 6.16 3.09 -3.42
C ILE A 176 5.14 4.17 -3.03
N GLN A 177 5.30 5.40 -3.52
CA GLN A 177 4.37 6.48 -3.24
C GLN A 177 2.94 6.18 -3.73
N ARG A 178 2.78 5.49 -4.87
CA ARG A 178 1.46 5.05 -5.34
C ARG A 178 0.84 4.03 -4.40
N TYR A 179 1.59 3.03 -3.93
CA TYR A 179 1.10 2.04 -2.99
C TYR A 179 0.74 2.66 -1.63
N LEU A 180 1.54 3.60 -1.12
CA LEU A 180 1.21 4.36 0.09
C LEU A 180 -0.09 5.16 -0.06
N ARG A 181 -0.41 5.63 -1.27
CA ARG A 181 -1.69 6.27 -1.57
C ARG A 181 -2.83 5.27 -1.65
N ILE A 182 -2.62 4.12 -2.29
CA ILE A 182 -3.63 3.05 -2.37
C ILE A 182 -4.01 2.55 -0.97
N TYR A 183 -3.06 2.48 -0.05
CA TYR A 183 -3.36 2.10 1.34
C TYR A 183 -4.42 3.00 1.99
N GLN A 184 -4.49 4.27 1.63
CA GLN A 184 -5.44 5.25 2.17
C GLN A 184 -6.87 5.14 1.59
N LEU A 185 -7.09 4.24 0.64
CA LEU A 185 -8.42 3.97 0.13
C LEU A 185 -9.29 3.26 1.16
N THR A 186 -10.61 3.47 1.07
CA THR A 186 -11.58 2.66 1.81
C THR A 186 -11.53 1.21 1.35
N ASP A 187 -11.94 0.28 2.22
CA ASP A 187 -11.89 -1.14 1.90
C ASP A 187 -12.77 -1.50 0.69
N LYS A 188 -13.90 -0.81 0.52
CA LYS A 188 -14.75 -0.95 -0.67
C LYS A 188 -14.04 -0.58 -1.98
N LEU A 189 -13.25 0.50 -1.98
CA LEU A 189 -12.46 0.88 -3.17
C LEU A 189 -11.24 -0.02 -3.39
N LYS A 190 -10.63 -0.53 -2.31
CA LYS A 190 -9.58 -1.56 -2.41
C LYS A 190 -10.13 -2.83 -3.06
N GLU A 191 -11.32 -3.25 -2.66
CA GLU A 191 -12.01 -4.39 -3.30
C GLU A 191 -12.27 -4.13 -4.81
N ALA A 192 -12.74 -2.93 -5.17
CA ALA A 192 -12.94 -2.56 -6.57
C ALA A 192 -11.62 -2.56 -7.38
N LEU A 193 -10.50 -2.17 -6.76
CA LEU A 193 -9.16 -2.23 -7.35
C LEU A 193 -8.73 -3.68 -7.58
N ASP A 194 -8.87 -4.54 -6.59
CA ASP A 194 -8.46 -5.94 -6.65
C ASP A 194 -9.30 -6.74 -7.65
N ASN A 195 -10.58 -6.38 -7.80
CA ASN A 195 -11.48 -6.95 -8.81
C ASN A 195 -11.29 -6.34 -10.23
N GLY A 196 -10.31 -5.44 -10.41
CA GLY A 196 -10.01 -4.84 -11.72
C GLY A 196 -11.09 -3.88 -12.25
N LYS A 197 -11.97 -3.37 -11.38
CA LYS A 197 -12.96 -2.34 -11.71
C LYS A 197 -12.35 -0.96 -11.83
N ILE A 198 -11.25 -0.73 -11.11
CA ILE A 198 -10.40 0.46 -11.24
C ILE A 198 -8.94 0.05 -11.41
N GLY A 199 -8.17 0.86 -12.13
CA GLY A 199 -6.73 0.64 -12.27
C GLY A 199 -5.93 1.39 -11.20
N VAL A 200 -4.64 1.02 -11.00
CA VAL A 200 -3.72 1.64 -10.02
C VAL A 200 -3.70 3.17 -10.12
N LYS A 201 -3.68 3.75 -11.33
CA LYS A 201 -3.68 5.21 -11.49
C LYS A 201 -4.97 5.87 -11.01
N VAL A 202 -6.11 5.24 -11.32
CA VAL A 202 -7.44 5.66 -10.86
C VAL A 202 -7.51 5.58 -9.34
N ALA A 203 -7.05 4.49 -8.75
CA ALA A 203 -6.98 4.30 -7.31
C ALA A 203 -6.18 5.41 -6.62
N VAL A 204 -5.02 5.79 -7.18
CA VAL A 204 -4.21 6.91 -6.68
C VAL A 204 -4.97 8.24 -6.78
N ASP A 205 -5.64 8.53 -7.90
CA ASP A 205 -6.43 9.77 -8.03
C ASP A 205 -7.57 9.82 -7.00
N LEU A 206 -8.28 8.71 -6.80
CA LEU A 206 -9.37 8.61 -5.84
C LEU A 206 -8.90 8.64 -4.38
N SER A 207 -7.64 8.34 -4.08
CA SER A 207 -7.10 8.47 -2.73
C SER A 207 -6.99 9.92 -2.22
N PHE A 208 -7.17 10.91 -3.09
CA PHE A 208 -7.15 12.34 -2.71
C PHE A 208 -8.53 12.91 -2.38
N ILE A 209 -9.60 12.14 -2.56
CA ILE A 209 -10.96 12.58 -2.21
C ILE A 209 -11.35 12.03 -0.83
N SER A 210 -12.40 12.62 -0.21
CA SER A 210 -12.85 12.15 1.09
C SER A 210 -13.37 10.71 1.05
N THR A 211 -13.27 10.00 2.17
CA THR A 211 -13.72 8.61 2.31
C THR A 211 -15.21 8.43 1.99
N ILE A 212 -16.05 9.43 2.28
CA ILE A 212 -17.47 9.43 1.93
C ILE A 212 -17.65 9.28 0.41
N TYR A 213 -16.94 10.08 -0.39
CA TYR A 213 -17.03 10.00 -1.84
C TYR A 213 -16.35 8.75 -2.40
N GLN A 214 -15.32 8.25 -1.73
CA GLN A 214 -14.72 6.97 -2.08
C GLN A 214 -15.74 5.83 -1.98
N ASP A 215 -16.50 5.80 -0.88
CA ASP A 215 -17.53 4.78 -0.67
C ASP A 215 -18.69 4.92 -1.65
N LEU A 216 -19.16 6.14 -1.94
CA LEU A 216 -20.19 6.38 -2.96
C LEU A 216 -19.75 5.89 -4.35
N ILE A 217 -18.49 6.10 -4.72
CA ILE A 217 -17.93 5.61 -5.99
C ILE A 217 -17.88 4.09 -6.00
N ALA A 218 -17.45 3.47 -4.91
CA ALA A 218 -17.38 2.02 -4.80
C ALA A 218 -18.78 1.37 -4.88
N ASP A 219 -19.77 1.93 -4.20
CA ASP A 219 -21.15 1.49 -4.26
C ASP A 219 -21.71 1.66 -5.68
N TYR A 220 -21.46 2.79 -6.35
CA TYR A 220 -21.84 3.00 -7.75
C TYR A 220 -21.22 1.97 -8.70
N ILE A 221 -19.93 1.65 -8.53
CA ILE A 221 -19.22 0.60 -9.30
C ILE A 221 -19.92 -0.74 -9.13
N LYS A 222 -20.27 -1.10 -7.89
CA LYS A 222 -20.89 -2.38 -7.54
C LYS A 222 -22.31 -2.50 -8.07
N GLU A 223 -23.12 -1.45 -7.92
CA GLU A 223 -24.52 -1.43 -8.35
C GLU A 223 -24.70 -1.45 -9.87
N ASN A 224 -23.83 -0.76 -10.60
CA ASN A 224 -23.93 -0.61 -12.04
C ASN A 224 -22.99 -1.54 -12.82
N ASP A 225 -22.16 -2.33 -12.13
CA ASP A 225 -21.14 -3.20 -12.74
C ASP A 225 -20.21 -2.49 -13.73
N VAL A 226 -19.85 -1.24 -13.45
CA VAL A 226 -19.04 -0.38 -14.33
C VAL A 226 -17.58 -0.31 -13.90
N LYS A 227 -16.74 0.16 -14.83
CA LYS A 227 -15.35 0.51 -14.55
C LYS A 227 -15.18 2.02 -14.54
N ILE A 228 -14.37 2.53 -13.64
CA ILE A 228 -13.98 3.94 -13.64
C ILE A 228 -12.68 4.10 -14.42
N ASP A 229 -12.72 4.91 -15.45
CA ASP A 229 -11.56 5.20 -16.28
C ASP A 229 -10.72 6.37 -15.72
N LYS A 230 -9.54 6.56 -16.32
CA LYS A 230 -8.62 7.62 -15.93
C LYS A 230 -9.21 9.02 -16.11
N LYS A 231 -10.03 9.25 -17.15
CA LYS A 231 -10.62 10.57 -17.41
C LYS A 231 -11.66 10.93 -16.35
N MET A 232 -12.44 9.93 -15.91
CA MET A 232 -13.39 10.10 -14.81
C MET A 232 -12.68 10.44 -13.50
N SER A 233 -11.64 9.67 -13.12
CA SER A 233 -10.90 9.90 -11.88
C SER A 233 -10.20 11.26 -11.86
N GLU A 234 -9.56 11.66 -12.96
CA GLU A 234 -8.94 12.99 -13.09
C GLU A 234 -9.97 14.13 -12.93
N LYS A 235 -11.17 13.98 -13.50
CA LYS A 235 -12.25 14.96 -13.32
C LYS A 235 -12.72 15.03 -11.88
N ILE A 236 -13.01 13.89 -11.25
CA ILE A 236 -13.44 13.81 -9.85
C ILE A 236 -12.41 14.49 -8.94
N LYS A 237 -11.13 14.13 -9.11
CA LYS A 237 -10.03 14.72 -8.36
C LYS A 237 -9.97 16.25 -8.56
N THR A 238 -10.01 16.74 -9.80
CA THR A 238 -9.95 18.15 -10.12
C THR A 238 -11.11 18.93 -9.49
N VAL A 239 -12.32 18.38 -9.54
CA VAL A 239 -13.52 18.99 -8.95
C VAL A 239 -13.41 19.00 -7.42
N SER A 240 -12.87 17.93 -6.83
CA SER A 240 -12.60 17.84 -5.39
C SER A 240 -11.57 18.86 -4.93
N GLU A 241 -10.45 19.01 -5.63
CA GLU A 241 -9.41 20.01 -5.33
C GLU A 241 -9.93 21.44 -5.38
N ARG A 242 -10.93 21.71 -6.22
CA ARG A 242 -11.63 23.01 -6.29
C ARG A 242 -12.73 23.17 -5.24
N GLN A 243 -12.93 22.21 -4.36
CA GLN A 243 -13.97 22.18 -3.34
C GLN A 243 -15.41 22.26 -3.91
N HIS A 244 -15.62 21.79 -5.14
CA HIS A 244 -16.93 21.76 -5.81
C HIS A 244 -17.52 20.35 -5.89
N LEU A 245 -16.86 19.33 -5.30
CA LEU A 245 -17.37 17.97 -5.30
C LEU A 245 -18.54 17.87 -4.32
N ASN A 246 -19.68 17.45 -4.82
CA ASN A 246 -20.87 17.08 -4.07
C ASN A 246 -21.54 15.90 -4.77
N ASP A 247 -22.55 15.31 -4.17
CA ASP A 247 -23.22 14.12 -4.69
C ASP A 247 -23.72 14.32 -6.13
N LYS A 248 -24.34 15.47 -6.41
CA LYS A 248 -24.85 15.77 -7.75
C LYS A 248 -23.72 15.81 -8.79
N THR A 249 -22.66 16.58 -8.53
CA THR A 249 -21.53 16.67 -9.46
C THR A 249 -20.80 15.35 -9.62
N LEU A 250 -20.68 14.56 -8.56
CA LEU A 250 -20.11 13.22 -8.62
C LEU A 250 -20.93 12.33 -9.56
N PHE A 251 -22.24 12.23 -9.37
CA PHE A 251 -23.12 11.42 -10.22
C PHE A 251 -23.18 11.93 -11.66
N GLU A 252 -23.10 13.23 -11.91
CA GLU A 252 -22.99 13.78 -13.27
C GLU A 252 -21.68 13.34 -13.94
N ILE A 253 -20.55 13.31 -13.22
CA ILE A 253 -19.27 12.81 -13.75
C ILE A 253 -19.36 11.32 -14.04
N LEU A 254 -19.87 10.52 -13.11
CA LEU A 254 -19.99 9.07 -13.23
C LEU A 254 -20.91 8.67 -14.39
N ASN A 255 -21.96 9.42 -14.64
CA ASN A 255 -22.90 9.22 -15.75
C ASN A 255 -22.45 9.87 -17.07
N GLY A 256 -21.27 10.49 -17.13
CA GLY A 256 -20.77 11.15 -18.34
C GLY A 256 -21.51 12.42 -18.75
N LYS A 257 -22.37 12.96 -17.87
CA LYS A 257 -23.20 14.15 -18.12
C LYS A 257 -22.57 15.44 -17.63
N PHE A 258 -21.43 15.36 -16.91
CA PHE A 258 -20.75 16.52 -16.36
C PHE A 258 -20.09 17.33 -17.48
N SER A 259 -20.62 18.51 -17.74
CA SER A 259 -19.97 19.55 -18.54
C SER A 259 -19.43 20.62 -17.58
N GLU A 260 -18.13 20.76 -17.48
CA GLU A 260 -17.55 21.94 -16.86
C GLU A 260 -18.08 23.16 -17.65
N GLU A 261 -18.87 24.02 -17.00
CA GLU A 261 -18.91 25.41 -17.45
C GLU A 261 -17.51 25.97 -17.23
N VAL A 262 -16.69 25.85 -18.26
CA VAL A 262 -15.36 26.41 -18.27
C VAL A 262 -15.53 27.91 -18.22
N LYS A 263 -15.56 28.51 -17.02
CA LYS A 263 -15.06 29.85 -16.85
C LYS A 263 -13.56 29.78 -17.16
N VAL A 264 -13.25 29.82 -18.45
CA VAL A 264 -11.88 29.96 -18.92
C VAL A 264 -11.41 31.30 -18.32
N LYS A 265 -10.68 31.20 -17.19
CA LYS A 265 -9.81 32.34 -16.83
C LYS A 265 -8.88 32.45 -18.02
N PRO A 266 -8.87 33.60 -18.74
CA PRO A 266 -8.00 33.71 -19.88
C PRO A 266 -6.60 33.35 -19.43
N LYS A 267 -5.99 32.35 -20.08
CA LYS A 267 -4.57 32.07 -19.91
C LYS A 267 -3.89 33.41 -20.06
N LYS A 268 -3.22 33.91 -19.02
CA LYS A 268 -2.36 35.07 -19.14
C LYS A 268 -1.32 34.69 -20.23
N THR A 269 -1.59 35.05 -21.44
CA THR A 269 -0.66 34.91 -22.55
C THR A 269 0.46 35.90 -22.27
N SER A 270 1.55 35.42 -21.68
CA SER A 270 2.75 36.21 -21.58
C SER A 270 3.38 36.26 -23.00
N ILE A 271 3.22 37.37 -23.64
CA ILE A 271 3.92 37.61 -24.92
C ILE A 271 5.39 37.90 -24.59
N LYS A 272 6.25 36.96 -24.95
CA LYS A 272 7.70 37.18 -24.82
C LYS A 272 8.20 38.08 -25.92
N VAL A 273 8.47 39.32 -25.60
CA VAL A 273 9.13 40.25 -26.52
C VAL A 273 10.60 39.85 -26.67
N SER A 274 11.09 39.72 -27.92
CA SER A 274 12.48 39.30 -28.15
C SER A 274 13.46 40.32 -27.58
N LYS A 275 14.61 39.86 -27.06
CA LYS A 275 15.69 40.75 -26.56
C LYS A 275 16.12 41.80 -27.56
N LYS A 276 16.05 41.50 -28.87
CA LYS A 276 16.39 42.42 -29.94
C LYS A 276 15.44 43.63 -30.00
N ILE A 277 14.16 43.43 -29.77
CA ILE A 277 13.14 44.49 -29.71
C ILE A 277 13.29 45.30 -28.42
N LEU A 278 13.48 44.61 -27.28
CA LEU A 278 13.70 45.28 -26.00
C LEU A 278 14.93 46.19 -26.05
N ASN A 279 16.06 45.70 -26.51
CA ASN A 279 17.31 46.48 -26.60
C ASN A 279 17.25 47.63 -27.62
N LYS A 280 16.33 47.57 -28.59
CA LYS A 280 16.16 48.64 -29.60
C LYS A 280 15.38 49.86 -29.06
N TYR A 281 14.41 49.59 -28.18
CA TYR A 281 13.45 50.64 -27.73
C TYR A 281 13.58 50.99 -26.25
N PHE A 282 14.26 50.18 -25.44
CA PHE A 282 14.37 50.39 -23.99
C PHE A 282 15.85 50.43 -23.59
N LYS A 283 16.17 51.26 -22.59
CA LYS A 283 17.54 51.38 -22.07
C LYS A 283 17.90 50.20 -21.14
N PRO A 284 19.16 49.74 -21.14
CA PRO A 284 19.62 48.73 -20.19
C PRO A 284 19.38 49.19 -18.75
N GLY A 285 18.74 48.36 -17.92
CA GLY A 285 18.44 48.64 -16.50
C GLY A 285 17.12 49.37 -16.23
N GLN A 286 16.30 49.60 -17.26
CA GLN A 286 14.95 50.17 -17.07
C GLN A 286 14.05 49.18 -16.34
N LYS A 287 13.27 49.69 -15.34
CA LYS A 287 12.40 48.84 -14.54
C LYS A 287 11.20 48.31 -15.33
N GLN A 288 10.76 47.08 -15.05
CA GLN A 288 9.67 46.43 -15.78
C GLN A 288 8.38 47.28 -15.78
N ASP A 289 8.03 47.90 -14.67
CA ASP A 289 6.84 48.77 -14.57
C ASP A 289 6.87 50.00 -15.48
N GLU A 290 8.08 50.50 -15.77
CA GLU A 290 8.24 51.62 -16.70
C GLU A 290 8.11 51.14 -18.14
N ILE A 291 8.65 49.96 -18.43
CA ILE A 291 8.52 49.32 -19.75
C ILE A 291 7.05 49.02 -20.05
N ASP A 292 6.31 48.50 -19.10
CA ASP A 292 4.89 48.16 -19.24
C ASP A 292 4.05 49.40 -19.50
N LYS A 293 4.29 50.50 -18.80
CA LYS A 293 3.61 51.81 -19.03
C LYS A 293 3.89 52.36 -20.42
N ILE A 294 5.10 52.26 -20.92
CA ILE A 294 5.46 52.71 -22.27
C ILE A 294 4.75 51.87 -23.32
N ILE A 295 4.73 50.56 -23.14
CA ILE A 295 4.04 49.63 -24.05
C ILE A 295 2.52 49.92 -24.05
N GLU A 296 1.91 50.10 -22.86
CA GLU A 296 0.50 50.40 -22.73
C GLU A 296 0.13 51.71 -23.49
N LYS A 297 0.91 52.77 -23.27
CA LYS A 297 0.72 54.04 -23.96
C LYS A 297 0.90 53.94 -25.47
N ALA A 298 1.88 53.15 -25.91
CA ALA A 298 2.12 52.93 -27.37
C ALA A 298 0.95 52.17 -28.00
N LEU A 299 0.41 51.17 -27.32
CA LEU A 299 -0.77 50.40 -27.77
C LEU A 299 -2.03 51.27 -27.81
N GLU A 300 -2.26 52.07 -26.78
CA GLU A 300 -3.39 53.06 -26.80
C GLU A 300 -3.31 53.99 -28.03
N MET A 301 -2.14 54.53 -28.29
CA MET A 301 -1.94 55.43 -29.48
C MET A 301 -2.12 54.66 -30.80
N TYR A 302 -1.78 53.37 -30.87
CA TYR A 302 -1.92 52.57 -32.08
C TYR A 302 -3.38 52.20 -32.38
N TYR A 303 -4.20 51.93 -31.35
CA TYR A 303 -5.60 51.54 -31.53
C TYR A 303 -6.59 52.74 -31.52
N GLN A 304 -6.13 53.97 -31.20
CA GLN A 304 -6.90 55.21 -31.32
C GLN A 304 -6.81 55.90 -32.70
N ASN A 305 -5.93 55.40 -33.56
CA ASN A 305 -5.83 55.76 -34.98
C ASN A 305 -6.46 54.65 -35.84
#